data_4b45569aa8e339a9e2e41d38533d57b7
#
_entry.id   4b45569aa8e339a9e2e41d38533d57b7
#
_cell.length_a   1.000
_cell.length_b   1.000
_cell.length_c   1.000
_cell.angle_alpha   90.00
_cell.angle_beta   90.00
_cell.angle_gamma   90.00
#
_symmetry.space_group_name_H-M   'P 1'
#
loop_
_entity.id
_entity.type
_entity.pdbx_description
1 polymer ?
#
loop_
_entity_poly.entity_id
_entity_poly.type
_entity_poly.pdbx_seq_one_letter_code
_entity_poly.pdbx_strand_id
1 'polypeptide(L)'
;KTWFPYNPLENPTGIYFEANKEVIILVGDTQNEEIKLKVVHDYSLNQRKATEYALKPGINKVTVTEPGLGYIQYYTDNYKDRKPVKVHVAGGKVNGYFDKSKHTAQEWATLLDATVCDYFDMIGERINLAFKVKSLRQYCGDGKALLDNYDEIVDYEQELMGLKKYQKQPKNKMFARTVEVGEGLHADTWGAALAEDCMWDLADPDQTHDGGLWAIAHELGHVNQIVPGLKWVSTAEVTNNVYSICLQYKYHPDEPLLETSQSDDGNGESIPGGCFNHFLTSGVVEGKLWPLQEDAFVKLCPLWQLMLYYRMAPTASWYKPDWYGDVAEIVRNTDETGMSHGQLQLNFMRNVCDVVGEDLTEFFSKVGMLKPINERIDDYGYTWLTITQDECDELKKYASQYPKPISPVVYYLTANSLEAFEKQLPVKGMYGAGVFKVNSLRCKVLSGSWENAVVFETYKGETLTHVAMAGSGSENKEFTSVCYPEGSTRIEAVGWDGSRTLVYGSR
;
A
#
# COMPACT_ATOMS: atom_id res chain seq x y z
N LYS A 1 3.80 8.69 13.89
CA LYS A 1 4.75 7.59 13.57
C LYS A 1 4.72 7.19 12.08
N THR A 2 4.48 8.12 11.15
CA THR A 2 4.60 7.86 9.72
C THR A 2 6.06 7.87 9.29
N TRP A 3 6.39 7.14 8.21
CA TRP A 3 7.78 7.07 7.74
C TRP A 3 8.28 8.43 7.25
N PHE A 4 7.44 9.14 6.47
CA PHE A 4 7.75 10.49 6.01
C PHE A 4 6.76 11.52 6.58
N PRO A 5 7.16 12.80 6.67
CA PRO A 5 6.24 13.88 7.02
C PRO A 5 5.19 14.07 5.92
N TYR A 6 4.02 14.58 6.28
CA TYR A 6 2.93 14.70 5.31
C TYR A 6 3.21 15.76 4.24
N ASN A 7 3.36 17.01 4.63
CA ASN A 7 3.49 18.08 3.65
C ASN A 7 4.40 19.20 4.16
N PRO A 8 5.59 19.37 3.58
CA PRO A 8 6.48 20.48 3.93
C PRO A 8 6.13 21.78 3.18
N LEU A 9 5.14 21.76 2.27
CA LEU A 9 4.74 22.86 1.38
C LEU A 9 3.24 23.20 1.56
N GLU A 10 2.73 23.08 2.76
CA GLU A 10 1.38 23.50 3.09
C GLU A 10 1.22 25.01 2.95
N ASN A 11 0.03 25.49 2.66
CA ASN A 11 -0.30 26.87 2.36
C ASN A 11 0.43 27.48 1.14
N PRO A 12 0.19 26.97 -0.08
CA PRO A 12 0.69 27.58 -1.29
C PRO A 12 0.13 29.00 -1.44
N THR A 13 0.98 29.94 -1.83
CA THR A 13 0.58 31.34 -2.00
C THR A 13 -0.01 31.62 -3.37
N GLY A 14 0.27 30.79 -4.37
CA GLY A 14 -0.02 31.06 -5.78
C GLY A 14 0.83 32.22 -6.34
N ILE A 15 1.93 32.57 -5.70
CA ILE A 15 2.83 33.62 -6.14
C ILE A 15 4.15 33.02 -6.60
N TYR A 16 4.55 33.38 -7.81
CA TYR A 16 5.88 33.12 -8.34
C TYR A 16 6.81 34.29 -8.04
N PHE A 17 7.91 34.03 -7.39
CA PHE A 17 8.94 34.98 -7.05
C PHE A 17 10.08 34.94 -8.06
N GLU A 18 10.46 36.12 -8.57
CA GLU A 18 11.58 36.25 -9.48
C GLU A 18 12.88 36.44 -8.70
N ALA A 19 14.00 35.95 -9.26
CA ALA A 19 15.32 36.10 -8.65
C ALA A 19 15.73 37.58 -8.50
N ASN A 20 16.41 37.89 -7.41
CA ASN A 20 16.94 39.22 -7.09
C ASN A 20 15.88 40.33 -7.08
N LYS A 21 14.64 39.99 -6.82
CA LYS A 21 13.54 40.93 -6.62
C LYS A 21 13.21 41.03 -5.15
N GLU A 22 12.96 42.25 -4.75
CA GLU A 22 12.47 42.57 -3.42
C GLU A 22 10.95 42.51 -3.39
N VAL A 23 10.42 41.90 -2.37
CA VAL A 23 8.99 41.78 -2.10
C VAL A 23 8.68 42.23 -0.67
N ILE A 24 7.53 42.85 -0.48
CA ILE A 24 7.02 43.23 0.83
C ILE A 24 5.97 42.21 1.27
N ILE A 25 6.13 41.71 2.48
CA ILE A 25 5.20 40.73 3.06
C ILE A 25 4.69 41.30 4.39
N LEU A 26 3.39 41.49 4.47
CA LEU A 26 2.72 41.92 5.68
C LEU A 26 2.20 40.69 6.43
N VAL A 27 2.61 40.54 7.68
CA VAL A 27 2.26 39.41 8.52
C VAL A 27 1.49 39.89 9.74
N GLY A 28 0.37 39.28 10.02
CA GLY A 28 -0.43 39.53 11.22
C GLY A 28 0.25 39.03 12.51
N ASP A 29 -0.51 39.01 13.59
CA ASP A 29 -0.03 38.45 14.86
C ASP A 29 0.25 36.94 14.73
N THR A 30 1.48 36.56 14.90
CA THR A 30 1.93 35.13 14.83
C THR A 30 1.71 34.40 16.15
N GLN A 31 1.24 35.07 17.19
CA GLN A 31 1.02 34.53 18.53
C GLN A 31 2.29 33.86 19.10
N ASN A 32 3.46 34.44 18.80
CA ASN A 32 4.81 33.96 19.14
C ASN A 32 5.21 32.63 18.47
N GLU A 33 4.49 32.20 17.46
CA GLU A 33 4.89 31.05 16.67
C GLU A 33 5.81 31.45 15.52
N GLU A 34 6.65 30.51 15.07
CA GLU A 34 7.52 30.71 13.92
C GLU A 34 6.69 30.67 12.63
N ILE A 35 6.95 31.59 11.73
CA ILE A 35 6.37 31.63 10.40
C ILE A 35 7.46 31.94 9.36
N LYS A 36 7.43 31.25 8.23
CA LYS A 36 8.41 31.42 7.15
C LYS A 36 7.74 31.53 5.79
N LEU A 37 8.36 32.26 4.89
CA LEU A 37 8.17 32.08 3.45
C LEU A 37 9.21 31.04 2.98
N LYS A 38 8.76 29.97 2.36
CA LYS A 38 9.60 29.01 1.64
C LYS A 38 9.39 29.17 0.15
N VAL A 39 10.45 29.45 -0.60
CA VAL A 39 10.43 29.55 -2.06
C VAL A 39 11.06 28.28 -2.62
N VAL A 40 10.30 27.52 -3.39
CA VAL A 40 10.76 26.28 -4.01
C VAL A 40 11.31 26.56 -5.40
N HIS A 41 12.56 26.20 -5.62
CA HIS A 41 13.30 26.41 -6.85
C HIS A 41 13.34 25.17 -7.73
N ASP A 42 13.34 23.98 -7.11
CA ASP A 42 13.44 22.69 -7.77
C ASP A 42 12.69 21.61 -6.98
N TYR A 43 11.78 20.92 -7.65
CA TYR A 43 10.99 19.82 -7.07
C TYR A 43 11.57 18.43 -7.35
N SER A 44 12.65 18.33 -8.16
CA SER A 44 13.27 17.05 -8.55
C SER A 44 13.76 16.26 -7.34
N LEU A 45 13.85 14.93 -7.51
CA LEU A 45 14.37 14.04 -6.46
C LEU A 45 15.81 14.37 -6.08
N ASN A 46 16.62 14.72 -7.08
CA ASN A 46 18.06 14.93 -6.89
C ASN A 46 18.38 16.24 -6.17
N GLN A 47 17.55 17.26 -6.28
CA GLN A 47 17.85 18.57 -5.72
C GLN A 47 16.93 18.96 -4.58
N ARG A 48 15.59 18.95 -4.75
CA ARG A 48 14.63 19.42 -3.75
C ARG A 48 15.04 20.75 -3.13
N LYS A 49 15.27 21.72 -4.01
CA LYS A 49 15.92 22.98 -3.65
C LYS A 49 14.89 24.03 -3.25
N ALA A 50 15.03 24.59 -2.06
CA ALA A 50 14.22 25.68 -1.58
C ALA A 50 15.02 26.62 -0.69
N THR A 51 14.58 27.87 -0.59
CA THR A 51 15.12 28.86 0.35
C THR A 51 14.02 29.31 1.32
N GLU A 52 14.37 29.39 2.59
CA GLU A 52 13.46 29.82 3.64
C GLU A 52 13.81 31.22 4.14
N TYR A 53 12.79 32.04 4.31
CA TYR A 53 12.89 33.40 4.83
C TYR A 53 12.02 33.53 6.08
N ALA A 54 12.64 33.76 7.24
CA ALA A 54 11.92 34.01 8.49
C ALA A 54 11.10 35.29 8.39
N LEU A 55 9.85 35.24 8.80
CA LEU A 55 8.92 36.34 8.80
C LEU A 55 8.61 36.75 10.25
N LYS A 56 8.35 38.07 10.44
CA LYS A 56 7.96 38.64 11.74
C LYS A 56 6.61 39.33 11.61
N PRO A 57 5.86 39.50 12.69
CA PRO A 57 4.67 40.34 12.68
C PRO A 57 4.98 41.74 12.13
N GLY A 58 4.10 42.28 11.28
CA GLY A 58 4.26 43.55 10.63
C GLY A 58 4.86 43.46 9.23
N ILE A 59 5.71 44.40 8.87
CA ILE A 59 6.28 44.56 7.53
C ILE A 59 7.59 43.77 7.43
N ASN A 60 7.66 42.88 6.46
CA ASN A 60 8.87 42.16 6.11
C ASN A 60 9.29 42.56 4.70
N LYS A 61 10.58 42.83 4.52
CA LYS A 61 11.22 43.10 3.25
C LYS A 61 12.13 41.95 2.93
N VAL A 62 11.78 41.17 1.90
CA VAL A 62 12.48 39.94 1.52
C VAL A 62 13.04 40.10 0.11
N THR A 63 14.34 39.84 -0.07
CA THR A 63 14.94 39.74 -1.40
C THR A 63 15.07 38.24 -1.73
N VAL A 64 14.31 37.77 -2.70
CA VAL A 64 14.34 36.39 -3.14
C VAL A 64 15.60 36.16 -4.00
N THR A 65 16.42 35.20 -3.64
CA THR A 65 17.71 34.97 -4.30
C THR A 65 17.57 34.13 -5.57
N GLU A 66 16.68 33.15 -5.59
CA GLU A 66 16.41 32.27 -6.73
C GLU A 66 14.90 32.20 -7.00
N PRO A 67 14.47 32.05 -8.27
CA PRO A 67 13.06 32.10 -8.61
C PRO A 67 12.33 30.82 -8.16
N GLY A 68 11.02 30.94 -7.90
CA GLY A 68 10.19 29.79 -7.56
C GLY A 68 8.82 30.15 -6.99
N LEU A 69 8.02 29.11 -6.73
CA LEU A 69 6.72 29.26 -6.06
C LEU A 69 6.90 29.40 -4.54
N GLY A 70 6.10 30.27 -3.95
CA GLY A 70 6.14 30.53 -2.52
C GLY A 70 5.09 29.79 -1.72
N TYR A 71 5.50 29.35 -0.54
CA TYR A 71 4.67 28.63 0.45
C TYR A 71 4.84 29.28 1.82
N ILE A 72 3.76 29.42 2.58
CA ILE A 72 3.84 29.89 3.96
C ILE A 72 3.91 28.69 4.88
N GLN A 73 5.05 28.54 5.54
CA GLN A 73 5.24 27.52 6.57
C GLN A 73 4.83 28.06 7.92
N TYR A 74 3.87 27.40 8.54
CA TYR A 74 3.38 27.70 9.87
C TYR A 74 3.00 26.42 10.57
N TYR A 75 3.86 25.92 11.44
CA TYR A 75 3.68 24.71 12.21
C TYR A 75 3.66 25.01 13.70
N THR A 76 2.69 24.46 14.41
CA THR A 76 2.59 24.58 15.86
C THR A 76 1.96 23.35 16.48
N ASP A 77 2.49 22.88 17.60
CA ASP A 77 1.89 21.82 18.40
C ASP A 77 0.58 22.26 19.07
N ASN A 78 0.39 23.57 19.20
CA ASN A 78 -0.78 24.20 19.83
C ASN A 78 -1.86 24.58 18.80
N TYR A 79 -1.92 23.92 17.65
CA TYR A 79 -2.80 24.31 16.54
C TYR A 79 -4.28 24.47 16.91
N LYS A 80 -4.76 23.78 17.95
CA LYS A 80 -6.17 23.86 18.43
C LYS A 80 -6.51 25.23 19.02
N ASP A 81 -5.52 25.89 19.63
CA ASP A 81 -5.69 27.14 20.38
C ASP A 81 -5.17 28.36 19.60
N ARG A 82 -4.59 28.15 18.42
CA ARG A 82 -4.04 29.21 17.57
C ARG A 82 -5.08 29.72 16.57
N LYS A 83 -5.07 31.02 16.38
CA LYS A 83 -5.87 31.71 15.34
C LYS A 83 -5.10 31.69 14.02
N PRO A 84 -5.80 31.70 12.87
CA PRO A 84 -5.17 31.88 11.57
C PRO A 84 -4.34 33.16 11.51
N VAL A 85 -3.15 33.08 10.95
CA VAL A 85 -2.29 34.23 10.70
C VAL A 85 -2.58 34.76 9.31
N LYS A 86 -2.86 36.10 9.20
CA LYS A 86 -3.04 36.74 7.91
C LYS A 86 -1.67 37.10 7.33
N VAL A 87 -1.45 36.71 6.10
CA VAL A 87 -0.25 37.04 5.34
C VAL A 87 -0.69 37.70 4.02
N HIS A 88 -0.14 38.88 3.73
CA HIS A 88 -0.36 39.58 2.47
C HIS A 88 0.99 39.77 1.76
N VAL A 89 1.07 39.33 0.53
CA VAL A 89 2.27 39.45 -0.31
C VAL A 89 2.06 40.59 -1.30
N ALA A 90 2.88 41.65 -1.20
CA ALA A 90 2.91 42.75 -2.14
C ALA A 90 4.14 42.65 -3.03
N GLY A 91 3.97 42.02 -4.19
CA GLY A 91 5.03 41.72 -5.18
C GLY A 91 4.97 40.28 -5.68
N GLY A 92 5.92 39.94 -6.56
CA GLY A 92 5.90 38.70 -7.29
C GLY A 92 4.90 38.68 -8.45
N LYS A 93 4.78 37.56 -9.15
CA LYS A 93 3.81 37.35 -10.23
C LYS A 93 2.74 36.37 -9.76
N VAL A 94 1.49 36.67 -10.04
CA VAL A 94 0.39 35.74 -9.74
C VAL A 94 0.50 34.54 -10.69
N ASN A 95 0.79 33.37 -10.14
CA ASN A 95 0.70 32.07 -10.82
C ASN A 95 -0.68 31.47 -10.67
N GLY A 96 -1.33 31.80 -9.56
CA GLY A 96 -2.58 31.18 -9.16
C GLY A 96 -2.40 29.78 -8.57
N TYR A 97 -3.50 29.19 -8.18
CA TYR A 97 -3.65 27.81 -7.72
C TYR A 97 -5.11 27.37 -7.93
N PHE A 98 -5.34 26.08 -7.92
CA PHE A 98 -6.69 25.54 -7.91
C PHE A 98 -7.02 24.97 -6.52
N ASP A 99 -8.06 25.49 -5.88
CA ASP A 99 -8.54 25.02 -4.58
C ASP A 99 -9.98 24.49 -4.77
N LYS A 100 -10.18 23.18 -4.63
CA LYS A 100 -11.48 22.55 -4.88
C LYS A 100 -12.60 23.07 -3.96
N SER A 101 -12.26 23.70 -2.83
CA SER A 101 -13.23 24.32 -1.92
C SER A 101 -13.67 25.70 -2.35
N LYS A 102 -12.94 26.35 -3.26
CA LYS A 102 -13.16 27.74 -3.70
C LYS A 102 -13.51 27.85 -5.18
N HIS A 103 -12.95 26.95 -6.02
CA HIS A 103 -13.05 27.02 -7.46
C HIS A 103 -13.93 25.88 -8.01
N THR A 104 -14.58 26.17 -9.10
CA THR A 104 -15.42 25.22 -9.84
C THR A 104 -14.62 24.52 -10.94
N ALA A 105 -15.14 23.40 -11.45
CA ALA A 105 -14.55 22.70 -12.60
C ALA A 105 -14.47 23.61 -13.85
N GLN A 106 -15.41 24.54 -14.00
CA GLN A 106 -15.43 25.50 -15.13
C GLN A 106 -14.29 26.52 -15.07
N GLU A 107 -13.77 26.83 -13.88
CA GLU A 107 -12.65 27.77 -13.70
C GLU A 107 -11.29 27.10 -13.92
N TRP A 108 -11.24 25.77 -13.95
CA TRP A 108 -10.01 24.98 -14.06
C TRP A 108 -9.11 25.42 -15.22
N ALA A 109 -9.63 25.38 -16.45
CA ALA A 109 -8.86 25.72 -17.64
C ALA A 109 -8.35 27.17 -17.59
N THR A 110 -9.19 28.12 -17.15
CA THR A 110 -8.84 29.53 -17.05
C THR A 110 -7.71 29.77 -16.07
N LEU A 111 -7.76 29.12 -14.88
CA LEU A 111 -6.71 29.22 -13.87
C LEU A 111 -5.41 28.59 -14.33
N LEU A 112 -5.48 27.44 -15.00
CA LEU A 112 -4.30 26.74 -15.52
C LEU A 112 -3.66 27.53 -16.67
N ASP A 113 -4.45 28.18 -17.54
CA ASP A 113 -3.93 29.01 -18.63
C ASP A 113 -3.27 30.29 -18.16
N ALA A 114 -3.66 30.80 -16.99
CA ALA A 114 -3.09 32.01 -16.39
C ALA A 114 -1.73 31.80 -15.68
N THR A 115 -1.23 30.56 -15.62
CA THR A 115 0.04 30.23 -14.95
C THR A 115 1.24 30.93 -15.59
N VAL A 116 2.22 31.30 -14.77
CA VAL A 116 3.44 32.01 -15.20
C VAL A 116 4.72 31.20 -14.93
N CYS A 117 4.61 30.02 -14.35
CA CYS A 117 5.72 29.08 -14.16
C CYS A 117 5.30 27.65 -14.52
N ASP A 118 6.27 26.71 -14.49
CA ASP A 118 6.07 25.33 -14.95
C ASP A 118 5.28 24.45 -13.99
N TYR A 119 5.05 24.91 -12.76
CA TYR A 119 4.30 24.17 -11.75
C TYR A 119 3.01 24.90 -11.36
N PHE A 120 2.01 24.10 -11.03
CA PHE A 120 0.72 24.60 -10.57
C PHE A 120 0.27 23.86 -9.31
N ASP A 121 -0.03 24.63 -8.27
CA ASP A 121 -0.52 24.07 -7.01
C ASP A 121 -2.01 23.79 -7.07
N MET A 122 -2.39 22.60 -6.60
CA MET A 122 -3.76 22.15 -6.46
C MET A 122 -4.03 21.76 -5.01
N ILE A 123 -5.11 22.28 -4.43
CA ILE A 123 -5.44 22.13 -3.01
C ILE A 123 -6.69 21.27 -2.86
N GLY A 124 -6.50 20.02 -2.43
CA GLY A 124 -7.57 19.08 -2.08
C GLY A 124 -8.02 19.20 -0.62
N GLU A 125 -8.81 18.26 -0.18
CA GLU A 125 -9.21 18.17 1.23
C GLU A 125 -8.14 17.44 2.07
N ARG A 126 -7.56 16.37 1.53
CA ARG A 126 -6.60 15.49 2.19
C ARG A 126 -5.19 15.61 1.65
N ILE A 127 -5.03 16.12 0.43
CA ILE A 127 -3.76 16.19 -0.27
C ILE A 127 -3.63 17.50 -1.05
N ASN A 128 -2.40 18.01 -1.14
CA ASN A 128 -2.02 19.05 -2.09
C ASN A 128 -1.15 18.42 -3.19
N LEU A 129 -1.33 18.91 -4.42
CA LEU A 129 -0.53 18.50 -5.57
C LEU A 129 0.23 19.70 -6.11
N ALA A 130 1.52 19.52 -6.44
CA ALA A 130 2.29 20.47 -7.23
C ALA A 130 2.71 19.78 -8.52
N PHE A 131 1.91 19.89 -9.57
CA PHE A 131 2.11 19.20 -10.82
C PHE A 131 2.61 20.15 -11.91
N LYS A 132 3.40 19.61 -12.86
CA LYS A 132 3.84 20.36 -14.01
C LYS A 132 2.66 20.77 -14.88
N VAL A 133 2.60 22.06 -15.23
CA VAL A 133 1.54 22.65 -16.07
C VAL A 133 1.39 21.91 -17.40
N LYS A 134 2.51 21.49 -17.99
CA LYS A 134 2.52 20.71 -19.23
C LYS A 134 1.72 19.42 -19.11
N SER A 135 1.95 18.64 -18.04
CA SER A 135 1.23 17.39 -17.80
C SER A 135 -0.25 17.65 -17.52
N LEU A 136 -0.57 18.67 -16.72
CA LEU A 136 -1.96 19.02 -16.42
C LEU A 136 -2.72 19.45 -17.70
N ARG A 137 -2.12 20.26 -18.57
CA ARG A 137 -2.73 20.65 -19.85
C ARG A 137 -2.96 19.47 -20.78
N GLN A 138 -2.08 18.49 -20.74
CA GLN A 138 -2.15 17.33 -21.64
C GLN A 138 -3.15 16.28 -21.16
N TYR A 139 -3.23 16.03 -19.84
CA TYR A 139 -3.94 14.86 -19.31
C TYR A 139 -5.11 15.21 -18.39
N CYS A 140 -5.13 16.38 -17.76
CA CYS A 140 -6.14 16.73 -16.76
C CYS A 140 -7.23 17.63 -17.33
N GLY A 141 -8.31 17.04 -17.78
CA GLY A 141 -9.49 17.79 -18.26
C GLY A 141 -10.30 18.45 -17.14
N ASP A 142 -10.25 17.93 -15.93
CA ASP A 142 -10.96 18.40 -14.73
C ASP A 142 -10.11 18.28 -13.47
N GLY A 143 -9.56 19.41 -13.03
CA GLY A 143 -8.71 19.45 -11.81
C GLY A 143 -9.47 19.16 -10.52
N LYS A 144 -10.79 19.38 -10.49
CA LYS A 144 -11.60 19.03 -9.34
C LYS A 144 -11.76 17.51 -9.23
N ALA A 145 -12.07 16.84 -10.33
CA ALA A 145 -12.18 15.38 -10.38
C ALA A 145 -10.84 14.71 -10.01
N LEU A 146 -9.71 15.24 -10.50
CA LEU A 146 -8.39 14.75 -10.12
C LEU A 146 -8.15 14.83 -8.61
N LEU A 147 -8.46 15.98 -7.99
CA LEU A 147 -8.31 16.16 -6.54
C LEU A 147 -9.28 15.29 -5.75
N ASP A 148 -10.51 15.09 -6.22
CA ASP A 148 -11.47 14.22 -5.56
C ASP A 148 -10.93 12.78 -5.50
N ASN A 149 -10.34 12.27 -6.59
CA ASN A 149 -9.75 10.93 -6.64
C ASN A 149 -8.54 10.78 -5.70
N TYR A 150 -7.62 11.74 -5.70
CA TYR A 150 -6.48 11.71 -4.78
C TYR A 150 -6.91 11.83 -3.31
N ASP A 151 -7.90 12.67 -3.01
CA ASP A 151 -8.45 12.80 -1.66
C ASP A 151 -9.11 11.48 -1.20
N GLU A 152 -9.82 10.77 -2.08
CA GLU A 152 -10.42 9.47 -1.79
C GLU A 152 -9.37 8.39 -1.48
N ILE A 153 -8.27 8.37 -2.22
CA ILE A 153 -7.15 7.44 -1.95
C ILE A 153 -6.57 7.71 -0.56
N VAL A 154 -6.22 8.96 -0.26
CA VAL A 154 -5.68 9.34 1.06
C VAL A 154 -6.68 9.03 2.18
N ASP A 155 -7.95 9.36 1.96
CA ASP A 155 -9.00 9.14 2.96
C ASP A 155 -9.20 7.66 3.27
N TYR A 156 -9.11 6.79 2.25
CA TYR A 156 -9.15 5.34 2.42
C TYR A 156 -7.92 4.79 3.16
N GLU A 157 -6.71 5.26 2.81
CA GLU A 157 -5.50 4.86 3.53
C GLU A 157 -5.56 5.24 5.01
N GLN A 158 -6.04 6.47 5.32
CA GLN A 158 -6.25 6.92 6.69
C GLN A 158 -7.33 6.13 7.42
N GLU A 159 -8.36 5.66 6.72
CA GLU A 159 -9.35 4.74 7.27
C GLU A 159 -8.69 3.39 7.61
N LEU A 160 -7.95 2.82 6.68
CA LEU A 160 -7.25 1.54 6.88
C LEU A 160 -6.24 1.60 8.03
N MET A 161 -5.58 2.76 8.22
CA MET A 161 -4.74 3.03 9.39
C MET A 161 -5.52 3.18 10.70
N GLY A 162 -6.85 3.16 10.68
CA GLY A 162 -7.70 3.40 11.85
C GLY A 162 -7.80 4.86 12.29
N LEU A 163 -7.25 5.82 11.53
CA LEU A 163 -7.22 7.23 11.94
C LEU A 163 -8.63 7.84 12.04
N LYS A 164 -9.56 7.42 11.19
CA LYS A 164 -10.97 7.84 11.28
C LYS A 164 -11.64 7.27 12.53
N LYS A 165 -11.52 5.97 12.76
CA LYS A 165 -12.09 5.26 13.92
C LYS A 165 -11.65 5.88 15.23
N TYR A 166 -10.36 6.20 15.35
CA TYR A 166 -9.76 6.75 16.56
C TYR A 166 -9.74 8.29 16.60
N GLN A 167 -10.36 8.97 15.62
CA GLN A 167 -10.43 10.44 15.52
C GLN A 167 -9.03 11.10 15.55
N LYS A 168 -8.07 10.48 14.88
CA LYS A 168 -6.67 10.92 14.81
C LYS A 168 -6.24 11.37 13.41
N GLN A 169 -7.20 11.64 12.51
CA GLN A 169 -6.86 12.18 11.19
C GLN A 169 -6.09 13.50 11.34
N PRO A 170 -4.92 13.63 10.69
CA PRO A 170 -4.16 14.86 10.75
C PRO A 170 -4.92 16.00 10.05
N LYS A 171 -4.69 17.23 10.50
CA LYS A 171 -5.23 18.42 9.82
C LYS A 171 -4.37 18.86 8.66
N ASN A 172 -3.06 18.66 8.74
CA ASN A 172 -2.16 18.86 7.62
C ASN A 172 -2.40 17.80 6.56
N LYS A 173 -2.26 18.21 5.31
CA LYS A 173 -2.56 17.38 4.13
C LYS A 173 -1.33 16.57 3.74
N MET A 174 -1.52 15.54 2.95
CA MET A 174 -0.42 14.89 2.25
C MET A 174 0.04 15.75 1.07
N PHE A 175 1.12 15.36 0.43
CA PHE A 175 1.67 16.07 -0.71
C PHE A 175 2.18 15.12 -1.78
N ALA A 176 1.88 15.45 -3.03
CA ALA A 176 2.47 14.80 -4.19
C ALA A 176 2.93 15.86 -5.20
N ARG A 177 4.02 15.56 -5.90
CA ARG A 177 4.60 16.45 -6.89
C ARG A 177 5.07 15.73 -8.13
N THR A 178 5.06 16.42 -9.27
CA THR A 178 5.75 15.94 -10.47
C THR A 178 7.26 16.18 -10.33
N VAL A 179 8.06 15.15 -10.66
CA VAL A 179 9.51 15.21 -10.75
C VAL A 179 9.97 15.00 -12.20
N GLU A 180 11.26 14.99 -12.47
CA GLU A 180 11.78 14.93 -13.83
C GLU A 180 11.54 13.56 -14.50
N VAL A 181 11.57 13.57 -15.84
CA VAL A 181 11.50 12.35 -16.66
C VAL A 181 12.61 11.38 -16.25
N GLY A 182 12.24 10.11 -16.02
CA GLY A 182 13.17 9.04 -15.66
C GLY A 182 13.59 9.02 -14.19
N GLU A 183 13.10 9.92 -13.34
CA GLU A 183 13.33 9.85 -11.88
C GLU A 183 12.47 8.76 -11.20
N GLY A 184 11.48 8.20 -11.91
CA GLY A 184 10.62 7.13 -11.40
C GLY A 184 9.55 7.61 -10.42
N LEU A 185 9.02 6.67 -9.65
CA LEU A 185 8.02 6.93 -8.62
C LEU A 185 8.66 6.66 -7.26
N HIS A 186 8.50 7.59 -6.31
CA HIS A 186 9.12 7.51 -4.99
C HIS A 186 8.30 8.24 -3.93
N ALA A 187 8.54 7.91 -2.67
CA ALA A 187 8.16 8.75 -1.54
C ALA A 187 9.40 9.23 -0.78
N ASP A 188 9.37 10.48 -0.35
CA ASP A 188 10.46 11.07 0.42
C ASP A 188 9.95 12.11 1.44
N THR A 189 10.87 12.92 1.99
CA THR A 189 10.51 13.97 2.96
C THR A 189 9.65 15.10 2.38
N TRP A 190 9.44 15.12 1.06
CA TRP A 190 8.52 16.02 0.36
C TRP A 190 7.28 15.27 -0.20
N GLY A 191 6.89 14.16 0.41
CA GLY A 191 5.73 13.37 0.01
C GLY A 191 5.99 12.49 -1.20
N ALA A 192 4.94 12.16 -1.97
CA ALA A 192 5.06 11.35 -3.18
C ALA A 192 5.69 12.16 -4.32
N ALA A 193 6.64 11.54 -5.02
CA ALA A 193 7.32 12.07 -6.19
C ALA A 193 6.94 11.23 -7.42
N LEU A 194 6.35 11.86 -8.41
CA LEU A 194 5.74 11.21 -9.57
C LEU A 194 6.45 11.71 -10.84
N ALA A 195 7.14 10.82 -11.53
CA ALA A 195 7.89 11.19 -12.72
C ALA A 195 6.99 11.71 -13.86
N GLU A 196 7.45 12.72 -14.59
CA GLU A 196 6.69 13.38 -15.66
C GLU A 196 6.25 12.40 -16.75
N ASP A 197 7.06 11.40 -17.07
CA ASP A 197 6.76 10.37 -18.04
C ASP A 197 5.67 9.36 -17.61
N CYS A 198 5.27 9.37 -16.34
CA CYS A 198 4.16 8.57 -15.81
C CYS A 198 2.85 9.37 -15.68
N MET A 199 2.84 10.67 -15.96
CA MET A 199 1.70 11.55 -15.67
C MET A 199 0.46 11.28 -16.54
N TRP A 200 0.58 10.51 -17.61
CA TRP A 200 -0.56 10.07 -18.43
C TRP A 200 -1.59 9.23 -17.64
N ASP A 201 -1.14 8.47 -16.61
CA ASP A 201 -1.98 7.73 -15.67
C ASP A 201 -2.28 8.53 -14.41
N LEU A 202 -1.34 9.38 -13.98
CA LEU A 202 -1.34 9.95 -12.64
C LEU A 202 -1.97 11.35 -12.59
N ALA A 203 -2.11 12.02 -13.75
CA ALA A 203 -2.78 13.33 -13.87
C ALA A 203 -4.08 13.28 -14.67
N ASP A 204 -4.49 12.11 -15.14
CA ASP A 204 -5.77 11.91 -15.79
C ASP A 204 -6.81 11.41 -14.77
N PRO A 205 -7.87 12.17 -14.48
CA PRO A 205 -8.91 11.75 -13.54
C PRO A 205 -9.54 10.38 -13.88
N ASP A 206 -9.61 10.02 -15.16
CA ASP A 206 -10.17 8.74 -15.59
C ASP A 206 -9.23 7.55 -15.32
N GLN A 207 -7.94 7.80 -15.14
CA GLN A 207 -6.93 6.78 -14.92
C GLN A 207 -6.52 6.62 -13.43
N THR A 208 -6.74 7.63 -12.61
CA THR A 208 -6.29 7.63 -11.20
C THR A 208 -6.97 6.57 -10.33
N HIS A 209 -8.13 6.05 -10.72
CA HIS A 209 -8.79 4.90 -10.10
C HIS A 209 -8.70 3.62 -10.94
N ASP A 210 -7.92 3.64 -12.01
CA ASP A 210 -7.66 2.51 -12.92
C ASP A 210 -6.15 2.26 -13.02
N GLY A 211 -5.51 2.53 -14.16
CA GLY A 211 -4.10 2.26 -14.40
C GLY A 211 -3.12 2.92 -13.42
N GLY A 212 -3.42 4.15 -12.98
CA GLY A 212 -2.61 4.91 -12.01
C GLY A 212 -2.83 4.56 -10.54
N LEU A 213 -3.92 3.85 -10.21
CA LEU A 213 -4.36 3.64 -8.83
C LEU A 213 -3.29 3.00 -7.94
N TRP A 214 -2.70 1.89 -8.42
CA TRP A 214 -1.68 1.17 -7.65
C TRP A 214 -0.48 2.05 -7.33
N ALA A 215 0.03 2.76 -8.34
CA ALA A 215 1.20 3.61 -8.20
C ALA A 215 0.97 4.76 -7.21
N ILE A 216 -0.17 5.44 -7.32
CA ILE A 216 -0.53 6.52 -6.39
C ILE A 216 -0.64 5.99 -4.96
N ALA A 217 -1.39 4.91 -4.75
CA ALA A 217 -1.57 4.31 -3.44
C ALA A 217 -0.27 3.73 -2.86
N HIS A 218 0.62 3.23 -3.71
CA HIS A 218 1.93 2.73 -3.31
C HIS A 218 2.82 3.84 -2.74
N GLU A 219 2.94 4.97 -3.45
CA GLU A 219 3.80 6.07 -3.02
C GLU A 219 3.22 6.81 -1.80
N LEU A 220 1.92 7.05 -1.78
CA LEU A 220 1.25 7.60 -0.60
C LEU A 220 1.29 6.61 0.57
N GLY A 221 1.19 5.31 0.28
CA GLY A 221 1.35 4.22 1.23
C GLY A 221 2.72 4.25 1.93
N HIS A 222 3.81 4.55 1.22
CA HIS A 222 5.12 4.74 1.84
C HIS A 222 5.13 5.88 2.86
N VAL A 223 4.49 7.00 2.53
CA VAL A 223 4.35 8.11 3.49
C VAL A 223 3.61 7.65 4.73
N ASN A 224 2.55 6.84 4.55
CA ASN A 224 1.68 6.38 5.63
C ASN A 224 2.20 5.15 6.40
N GLN A 225 3.28 4.49 5.98
CA GLN A 225 3.87 3.39 6.75
C GLN A 225 4.19 3.82 8.18
N ILE A 226 3.71 3.05 9.16
CA ILE A 226 3.89 3.36 10.58
C ILE A 226 5.19 2.74 11.08
N VAL A 227 6.14 3.60 11.43
CA VAL A 227 7.47 3.18 11.87
C VAL A 227 7.61 3.19 13.40
N PRO A 228 8.36 2.23 13.96
CA PRO A 228 8.97 1.07 13.30
C PRO A 228 8.05 -0.16 13.20
N GLY A 229 6.95 -0.22 13.93
CA GLY A 229 6.19 -1.44 14.21
C GLY A 229 5.40 -2.04 13.04
N LEU A 230 5.08 -1.25 11.99
CA LEU A 230 4.50 -1.76 10.73
C LEU A 230 5.46 -1.58 9.55
N LYS A 231 6.73 -1.24 9.82
CA LYS A 231 7.80 -1.19 8.85
C LYS A 231 9.11 -1.64 9.50
N TRP A 232 9.34 -2.93 9.58
CA TRP A 232 10.62 -3.52 9.97
C TRP A 232 11.38 -3.97 8.71
N VAL A 233 12.62 -4.48 8.85
CA VAL A 233 13.42 -4.92 7.71
C VAL A 233 12.69 -6.00 6.89
N SER A 234 12.82 -5.94 5.57
CA SER A 234 12.12 -6.78 4.57
C SER A 234 10.67 -6.38 4.27
N THR A 235 10.18 -5.25 4.82
CA THR A 235 8.78 -4.84 4.64
C THR A 235 8.60 -3.48 3.97
N ALA A 236 9.68 -2.79 3.59
CA ALA A 236 9.58 -1.46 2.99
C ALA A 236 8.61 -1.42 1.80
N GLU A 237 8.73 -2.39 0.87
CA GLU A 237 7.88 -2.53 -0.33
C GLU A 237 6.70 -3.50 -0.11
N VAL A 238 6.35 -3.81 1.13
CA VAL A 238 5.28 -4.77 1.43
C VAL A 238 4.13 -4.12 2.19
N THR A 239 4.42 -3.45 3.31
CA THR A 239 3.35 -2.87 4.13
C THR A 239 2.75 -1.59 3.53
N ASN A 240 3.46 -0.88 2.65
CA ASN A 240 2.88 0.16 1.80
C ASN A 240 1.89 -0.43 0.79
N ASN A 241 2.19 -1.60 0.20
CA ASN A 241 1.32 -2.28 -0.75
C ASN A 241 0.04 -2.87 -0.12
N VAL A 242 -0.06 -2.93 1.20
CA VAL A 242 -1.34 -3.26 1.86
C VAL A 242 -2.41 -2.22 1.52
N TYR A 243 -2.03 -0.93 1.44
CA TYR A 243 -2.94 0.13 1.00
C TYR A 243 -3.32 -0.04 -0.46
N SER A 244 -2.34 -0.28 -1.33
CA SER A 244 -2.54 -0.44 -2.77
C SER A 244 -3.47 -1.60 -3.11
N ILE A 245 -3.25 -2.78 -2.51
CA ILE A 245 -4.08 -3.96 -2.80
C ILE A 245 -5.51 -3.80 -2.30
N CYS A 246 -5.70 -3.18 -1.14
CA CYS A 246 -7.05 -2.93 -0.62
C CYS A 246 -7.81 -1.92 -1.46
N LEU A 247 -7.15 -0.87 -1.96
CA LEU A 247 -7.73 0.11 -2.87
C LEU A 247 -8.04 -0.51 -4.23
N GLN A 248 -7.08 -1.25 -4.80
CA GLN A 248 -7.28 -1.94 -6.06
C GLN A 248 -8.48 -2.91 -5.99
N TYR A 249 -8.59 -3.69 -4.93
CA TYR A 249 -9.73 -4.58 -4.73
C TYR A 249 -11.07 -3.83 -4.53
N LYS A 250 -11.05 -2.66 -3.91
CA LYS A 250 -12.23 -1.80 -3.74
C LYS A 250 -12.80 -1.34 -5.09
N TYR A 251 -11.94 -0.93 -6.02
CA TYR A 251 -12.36 -0.41 -7.32
C TYR A 251 -12.50 -1.49 -8.40
N HIS A 252 -11.72 -2.57 -8.30
CA HIS A 252 -11.65 -3.68 -9.27
C HIS A 252 -11.77 -5.05 -8.57
N PRO A 253 -12.90 -5.34 -7.88
CA PRO A 253 -13.06 -6.57 -7.11
C PRO A 253 -13.09 -7.84 -7.98
N ASP A 254 -13.46 -7.73 -9.25
CA ASP A 254 -13.48 -8.85 -10.19
C ASP A 254 -12.09 -9.20 -10.74
N GLU A 255 -11.14 -8.28 -10.61
CA GLU A 255 -9.77 -8.41 -11.10
C GLU A 255 -8.73 -8.19 -9.97
N PRO A 256 -8.78 -8.97 -8.86
CA PRO A 256 -7.85 -8.81 -7.76
C PRO A 256 -6.40 -9.03 -8.24
N LEU A 257 -5.53 -8.06 -8.01
CA LEU A 257 -4.23 -7.96 -8.69
C LEU A 257 -3.36 -9.20 -8.52
N LEU A 258 -3.20 -9.73 -7.31
CA LEU A 258 -2.30 -10.87 -7.05
C LEU A 258 -2.82 -12.16 -7.68
N GLU A 259 -4.14 -12.28 -7.87
CA GLU A 259 -4.80 -13.45 -8.42
C GLU A 259 -4.90 -13.43 -9.95
N THR A 260 -4.82 -12.24 -10.56
CA THR A 260 -5.04 -12.08 -12.01
C THR A 260 -3.81 -11.67 -12.78
N SER A 261 -2.85 -10.99 -12.13
CA SER A 261 -1.64 -10.53 -12.83
C SER A 261 -0.78 -11.68 -13.31
N GLN A 262 -0.27 -11.51 -14.53
CA GLN A 262 0.70 -12.41 -15.13
C GLN A 262 2.02 -12.34 -14.33
N SER A 263 2.45 -13.46 -13.74
CA SER A 263 3.64 -13.50 -12.88
C SER A 263 4.27 -14.90 -12.85
N ASP A 264 5.53 -14.99 -12.44
CA ASP A 264 6.27 -16.23 -12.26
C ASP A 264 5.63 -17.08 -11.14
N ASP A 265 5.37 -18.35 -11.43
CA ASP A 265 4.78 -19.32 -10.50
C ASP A 265 5.81 -20.07 -9.64
N GLY A 266 7.09 -19.73 -9.76
CA GLY A 266 8.19 -20.41 -9.10
C GLY A 266 8.54 -21.78 -9.68
N ASN A 267 7.85 -22.22 -10.74
CA ASN A 267 8.05 -23.53 -11.40
C ASN A 267 8.35 -23.40 -12.90
N GLY A 268 8.83 -22.22 -13.33
CA GLY A 268 9.30 -21.95 -14.67
C GLY A 268 8.23 -21.50 -15.66
N GLU A 269 7.05 -21.12 -15.21
CA GLU A 269 6.03 -20.51 -16.06
C GLU A 269 5.55 -19.17 -15.49
N SER A 270 5.25 -18.23 -16.37
CA SER A 270 4.53 -17.02 -16.04
C SER A 270 3.06 -17.24 -16.38
N ILE A 271 2.20 -17.16 -15.36
CA ILE A 271 0.76 -17.42 -15.47
C ILE A 271 -0.05 -16.38 -14.68
N PRO A 272 -1.33 -16.18 -14.98
CA PRO A 272 -2.21 -15.39 -14.13
C PRO A 272 -2.25 -15.97 -12.71
N GLY A 273 -1.98 -15.14 -11.72
CA GLY A 273 -1.90 -15.56 -10.32
C GLY A 273 -0.64 -16.34 -9.93
N GLY A 274 0.40 -16.35 -10.79
CA GLY A 274 1.66 -17.05 -10.54
C GLY A 274 2.32 -16.65 -9.23
N CYS A 275 2.21 -15.38 -8.83
CA CYS A 275 2.73 -14.88 -7.55
C CYS A 275 2.19 -15.68 -6.35
N PHE A 276 0.88 -16.01 -6.31
CA PHE A 276 0.33 -16.88 -5.27
C PHE A 276 0.86 -18.30 -5.35
N ASN A 277 0.98 -18.88 -6.55
CA ASN A 277 1.54 -20.22 -6.71
C ASN A 277 2.99 -20.28 -6.25
N HIS A 278 3.77 -19.25 -6.55
CA HIS A 278 5.13 -19.09 -6.04
C HIS A 278 5.14 -19.04 -4.51
N PHE A 279 4.32 -18.16 -3.91
CA PHE A 279 4.20 -18.07 -2.46
C PHE A 279 3.79 -19.41 -1.81
N LEU A 280 2.79 -20.08 -2.34
CA LEU A 280 2.28 -21.33 -1.81
C LEU A 280 3.33 -22.46 -1.90
N THR A 281 4.04 -22.55 -3.00
CA THR A 281 5.08 -23.58 -3.18
C THR A 281 6.32 -23.24 -2.36
N SER A 282 6.94 -22.08 -2.56
CA SER A 282 8.20 -21.75 -1.86
C SER A 282 8.02 -21.52 -0.36
N GLY A 283 6.96 -20.84 0.04
CA GLY A 283 6.70 -20.49 1.45
C GLY A 283 6.04 -21.63 2.21
N VAL A 284 4.85 -22.09 1.76
CA VAL A 284 4.05 -23.04 2.53
C VAL A 284 4.55 -24.47 2.39
N VAL A 285 4.94 -24.92 1.17
CA VAL A 285 5.41 -26.28 0.93
C VAL A 285 6.89 -26.43 1.27
N GLU A 286 7.76 -25.63 0.67
CA GLU A 286 9.21 -25.74 0.85
C GLU A 286 9.70 -25.10 2.16
N GLY A 287 8.89 -24.25 2.77
CA GLY A 287 9.16 -23.63 4.06
C GLY A 287 10.19 -22.50 4.02
N LYS A 288 10.39 -21.86 2.85
CA LYS A 288 11.23 -20.67 2.74
C LYS A 288 10.74 -19.60 3.72
N LEU A 289 11.68 -19.00 4.44
CA LEU A 289 11.37 -17.95 5.41
C LEU A 289 10.77 -16.73 4.68
N TRP A 290 9.67 -16.20 5.21
CA TRP A 290 8.97 -15.07 4.60
C TRP A 290 9.87 -13.83 4.38
N PRO A 291 10.74 -13.43 5.32
CA PRO A 291 11.59 -12.26 5.11
C PRO A 291 12.64 -12.46 4.00
N LEU A 292 12.91 -13.70 3.61
CA LEU A 292 13.89 -14.06 2.58
C LEU A 292 13.26 -14.30 1.20
N GLN A 293 11.95 -14.13 1.05
CA GLN A 293 11.32 -14.05 -0.26
C GLN A 293 11.84 -12.80 -0.99
N GLU A 294 12.18 -12.93 -2.26
CA GLU A 294 12.79 -11.83 -3.02
C GLU A 294 11.74 -10.87 -3.55
N ASP A 295 10.60 -11.40 -4.01
CA ASP A 295 9.51 -10.62 -4.59
C ASP A 295 8.60 -10.03 -3.50
N ALA A 296 8.39 -8.71 -3.56
CA ALA A 296 7.51 -7.98 -2.65
C ALA A 296 6.05 -8.44 -2.74
N PHE A 297 5.58 -8.83 -3.93
CA PHE A 297 4.21 -9.34 -4.12
C PHE A 297 4.04 -10.73 -3.52
N VAL A 298 5.07 -11.58 -3.60
CA VAL A 298 5.09 -12.88 -2.89
C VAL A 298 5.01 -12.65 -1.38
N LYS A 299 5.75 -11.68 -0.84
CA LYS A 299 5.67 -11.28 0.57
C LYS A 299 4.33 -10.65 0.95
N LEU A 300 3.65 -10.01 0.01
CA LEU A 300 2.34 -9.40 0.24
C LEU A 300 1.23 -10.46 0.41
N CYS A 301 1.35 -11.64 -0.20
CA CYS A 301 0.31 -12.68 -0.17
C CYS A 301 -0.24 -12.99 1.23
N PRO A 302 0.57 -13.28 2.27
CA PRO A 302 0.01 -13.59 3.59
C PRO A 302 -0.68 -12.39 4.26
N LEU A 303 -0.23 -11.17 4.02
CA LEU A 303 -0.93 -9.97 4.51
C LEU A 303 -2.27 -9.78 3.80
N TRP A 304 -2.30 -10.02 2.49
CA TRP A 304 -3.54 -10.01 1.72
C TRP A 304 -4.52 -11.10 2.17
N GLN A 305 -4.04 -12.30 2.50
CA GLN A 305 -4.85 -13.37 3.07
C GLN A 305 -5.55 -12.95 4.36
N LEU A 306 -4.85 -12.25 5.26
CA LEU A 306 -5.44 -11.70 6.48
C LEU A 306 -6.48 -10.61 6.17
N MET A 307 -6.23 -9.75 5.17
CA MET A 307 -7.20 -8.76 4.70
C MET A 307 -8.47 -9.44 4.14
N LEU A 308 -8.31 -10.44 3.29
CA LEU A 308 -9.43 -11.20 2.74
C LEU A 308 -10.23 -11.87 3.87
N TYR A 309 -9.57 -12.54 4.79
CA TYR A 309 -10.22 -13.31 5.85
C TYR A 309 -11.00 -12.42 6.82
N TYR A 310 -10.37 -11.37 7.34
CA TYR A 310 -10.98 -10.55 8.38
C TYR A 310 -11.73 -9.33 7.86
N ARG A 311 -11.33 -8.73 6.74
CA ARG A 311 -11.92 -7.47 6.27
C ARG A 311 -12.85 -7.63 5.07
N MET A 312 -12.59 -8.59 4.17
CA MET A 312 -13.34 -8.69 2.91
C MET A 312 -14.42 -9.78 2.93
N ALA A 313 -14.70 -10.40 4.09
CA ALA A 313 -15.72 -11.44 4.27
C ALA A 313 -16.84 -10.94 5.22
N PRO A 314 -17.70 -9.99 4.81
CA PRO A 314 -18.59 -9.28 5.72
C PRO A 314 -19.69 -10.14 6.34
N THR A 315 -20.02 -11.30 5.79
CA THR A 315 -21.04 -12.21 6.34
C THR A 315 -20.45 -13.31 7.21
N ALA A 316 -19.11 -13.44 7.25
CA ALA A 316 -18.43 -14.42 8.07
C ALA A 316 -18.51 -14.09 9.58
N SER A 317 -18.61 -15.11 10.43
CA SER A 317 -18.65 -14.92 11.89
C SER A 317 -17.35 -14.37 12.49
N TRP A 318 -16.25 -14.47 11.77
CA TRP A 318 -14.93 -13.93 12.12
C TRP A 318 -14.64 -12.54 11.54
N TYR A 319 -15.62 -11.89 10.91
CA TYR A 319 -15.46 -10.57 10.30
C TYR A 319 -15.02 -9.49 11.29
N LYS A 320 -13.90 -8.84 11.01
CA LYS A 320 -13.28 -7.78 11.79
C LYS A 320 -12.65 -6.74 10.86
N PRO A 321 -13.46 -5.87 10.24
CA PRO A 321 -13.00 -5.00 9.15
C PRO A 321 -11.90 -4.01 9.55
N ASP A 322 -11.83 -3.66 10.82
CA ASP A 322 -10.91 -2.64 11.34
C ASP A 322 -9.60 -3.24 11.91
N TRP A 323 -9.40 -4.55 11.81
CA TRP A 323 -8.29 -5.23 12.48
C TRP A 323 -6.92 -4.60 12.22
N TYR A 324 -6.64 -4.19 10.96
CA TYR A 324 -5.36 -3.59 10.61
C TYR A 324 -5.18 -2.21 11.24
N GLY A 325 -6.25 -1.39 11.25
CA GLY A 325 -6.29 -0.10 11.93
C GLY A 325 -6.16 -0.21 13.45
N ASP A 326 -6.71 -1.26 14.04
CA ASP A 326 -6.59 -1.54 15.48
C ASP A 326 -5.15 -1.95 15.84
N VAL A 327 -4.50 -2.78 15.02
CA VAL A 327 -3.05 -3.08 15.15
C VAL A 327 -2.23 -1.80 15.00
N ALA A 328 -2.53 -0.98 14.00
CA ALA A 328 -1.88 0.31 13.80
C ALA A 328 -2.04 1.25 15.01
N GLU A 329 -3.20 1.23 15.68
CA GLU A 329 -3.42 2.01 16.89
C GLU A 329 -2.59 1.51 18.08
N ILE A 330 -2.44 0.20 18.24
CA ILE A 330 -1.53 -0.37 19.25
C ILE A 330 -0.10 0.12 18.99
N VAL A 331 0.38 0.01 17.77
CA VAL A 331 1.74 0.45 17.37
C VAL A 331 1.92 1.95 17.61
N ARG A 332 0.93 2.78 17.30
CA ARG A 332 1.01 4.24 17.56
C ARG A 332 1.18 4.57 19.04
N ASN A 333 0.57 3.80 19.92
CA ASN A 333 0.57 4.02 21.36
C ASN A 333 1.67 3.24 22.12
N THR A 334 2.42 2.38 21.45
CA THR A 334 3.52 1.62 22.03
C THR A 334 4.84 2.34 21.80
N ASP A 335 5.68 2.42 22.83
CA ASP A 335 7.07 2.84 22.65
C ASP A 335 7.89 1.64 22.16
N GLU A 336 8.27 1.70 20.89
CA GLU A 336 9.06 0.65 20.23
C GLU A 336 10.53 1.06 20.03
N THR A 337 10.96 2.12 20.71
CA THR A 337 12.32 2.63 20.61
C THR A 337 13.33 1.56 21.04
N GLY A 338 14.28 1.28 20.17
CA GLY A 338 15.35 0.31 20.44
C GLY A 338 14.97 -1.16 20.28
N MET A 339 13.75 -1.47 19.88
CA MET A 339 13.37 -2.85 19.52
C MET A 339 14.12 -3.32 18.27
N SER A 340 14.55 -4.58 18.30
CA SER A 340 15.12 -5.23 17.11
C SER A 340 14.05 -5.51 16.06
N HIS A 341 14.45 -5.69 14.80
CA HIS A 341 13.51 -6.04 13.73
C HIS A 341 12.79 -7.38 13.98
N GLY A 342 13.46 -8.34 14.63
CA GLY A 342 12.81 -9.59 15.06
C GLY A 342 11.72 -9.35 16.09
N GLN A 343 11.98 -8.50 17.10
CA GLN A 343 10.96 -8.12 18.08
C GLN A 343 9.78 -7.38 17.46
N LEU A 344 10.03 -6.50 16.48
CA LEU A 344 8.95 -5.81 15.75
C LEU A 344 8.08 -6.80 14.96
N GLN A 345 8.68 -7.78 14.27
CA GLN A 345 7.94 -8.83 13.57
C GLN A 345 7.10 -9.69 14.52
N LEU A 346 7.68 -10.09 15.66
CA LEU A 346 6.97 -10.85 16.71
C LEU A 346 5.82 -10.02 17.29
N ASN A 347 6.05 -8.74 17.58
CA ASN A 347 5.01 -7.83 18.07
C ASN A 347 3.88 -7.65 17.08
N PHE A 348 4.18 -7.53 15.78
CA PHE A 348 3.13 -7.49 14.75
C PHE A 348 2.23 -8.73 14.84
N MET A 349 2.82 -9.94 14.83
CA MET A 349 2.05 -11.19 14.90
C MET A 349 1.24 -11.29 16.20
N ARG A 350 1.82 -10.89 17.32
CA ARG A 350 1.12 -10.84 18.62
C ARG A 350 -0.06 -9.87 18.59
N ASN A 351 0.16 -8.65 18.12
CA ASN A 351 -0.88 -7.63 18.04
C ASN A 351 -2.03 -8.06 17.12
N VAL A 352 -1.73 -8.78 16.03
CA VAL A 352 -2.78 -9.36 15.16
C VAL A 352 -3.60 -10.37 15.95
N CYS A 353 -2.98 -11.32 16.65
CA CYS A 353 -3.69 -12.31 17.47
C CYS A 353 -4.56 -11.63 18.54
N ASP A 354 -4.04 -10.61 19.22
CA ASP A 354 -4.77 -9.88 20.27
C ASP A 354 -6.01 -9.15 19.70
N VAL A 355 -5.85 -8.48 18.55
CA VAL A 355 -6.92 -7.72 17.91
C VAL A 355 -8.01 -8.62 17.35
N VAL A 356 -7.63 -9.69 16.65
CA VAL A 356 -8.63 -10.61 16.07
C VAL A 356 -9.20 -11.59 17.10
N GLY A 357 -8.49 -11.80 18.22
CA GLY A 357 -8.90 -12.74 19.28
C GLY A 357 -8.80 -14.19 18.84
N GLU A 358 -7.85 -14.51 17.95
CA GLU A 358 -7.60 -15.86 17.44
C GLU A 358 -6.11 -16.18 17.47
N ASP A 359 -5.78 -17.46 17.72
CA ASP A 359 -4.41 -17.96 17.66
C ASP A 359 -4.02 -18.24 16.21
N LEU A 360 -3.34 -17.26 15.60
CA LEU A 360 -2.83 -17.34 14.23
C LEU A 360 -1.39 -17.89 14.13
N THR A 361 -0.84 -18.46 15.20
CA THR A 361 0.56 -18.92 15.19
C THR A 361 0.83 -20.04 14.20
N GLU A 362 -0.15 -20.89 13.91
CA GLU A 362 -0.03 -21.89 12.84
C GLU A 362 0.03 -21.22 11.46
N PHE A 363 -0.86 -20.25 11.20
CA PHE A 363 -0.82 -19.44 9.97
C PHE A 363 0.56 -18.79 9.79
N PHE A 364 1.05 -18.04 10.79
CA PHE A 364 2.34 -17.38 10.71
C PHE A 364 3.53 -18.34 10.55
N SER A 365 3.44 -19.54 11.14
CA SER A 365 4.45 -20.57 10.96
C SER A 365 4.44 -21.16 9.54
N LYS A 366 3.25 -21.40 8.98
CA LYS A 366 3.07 -21.92 7.62
C LYS A 366 3.56 -20.97 6.55
N VAL A 367 3.28 -19.69 6.69
CA VAL A 367 3.74 -18.65 5.75
C VAL A 367 5.20 -18.22 5.95
N GLY A 368 5.90 -18.81 6.91
CA GLY A 368 7.34 -18.58 7.15
C GLY A 368 7.66 -17.32 7.97
N MET A 369 6.67 -16.66 8.60
CA MET A 369 6.88 -15.48 9.44
C MET A 369 7.29 -15.85 10.87
N LEU A 370 6.70 -16.90 11.46
CA LEU A 370 6.99 -17.36 12.82
C LEU A 370 7.91 -18.57 12.78
N LYS A 371 9.16 -18.33 12.43
CA LYS A 371 10.26 -19.31 12.40
C LYS A 371 11.55 -18.67 12.87
N PRO A 372 12.49 -19.43 13.44
CA PRO A 372 13.82 -18.91 13.79
C PRO A 372 14.54 -18.39 12.55
N ILE A 373 15.18 -17.24 12.70
CA ILE A 373 15.99 -16.61 11.65
C ILE A 373 17.11 -15.82 12.28
N ASN A 374 18.27 -15.78 11.63
CA ASN A 374 19.38 -14.91 11.99
C ASN A 374 20.12 -14.51 10.71
N GLU A 375 19.54 -13.56 9.98
CA GLU A 375 20.03 -13.16 8.66
C GLU A 375 20.19 -11.64 8.56
N ARG A 376 21.16 -11.23 7.76
CA ARG A 376 21.38 -9.83 7.40
C ARG A 376 20.67 -9.55 6.07
N ILE A 377 19.65 -8.71 6.13
CA ILE A 377 18.76 -8.44 5.01
C ILE A 377 19.03 -7.01 4.49
N ASP A 378 19.05 -6.86 3.16
CA ASP A 378 19.06 -5.55 2.51
C ASP A 378 17.61 -5.09 2.27
N ASP A 379 17.26 -3.96 2.89
CA ASP A 379 15.95 -3.31 2.72
C ASP A 379 16.15 -1.78 2.84
N TYR A 380 16.72 -1.18 1.77
CA TYR A 380 17.27 0.19 1.77
C TYR A 380 18.42 0.38 2.78
N GLY A 381 19.20 -0.67 2.97
CA GLY A 381 20.33 -0.76 3.87
C GLY A 381 20.35 -2.08 4.62
N TYR A 382 21.55 -2.60 4.84
CA TYR A 382 21.73 -3.89 5.48
C TYR A 382 21.51 -3.82 6.99
N THR A 383 20.57 -4.63 7.50
CA THR A 383 20.36 -4.80 8.93
C THR A 383 20.02 -6.24 9.28
N TRP A 384 20.15 -6.59 10.57
CA TRP A 384 19.88 -7.94 11.05
C TRP A 384 18.41 -8.14 11.38
N LEU A 385 17.88 -9.29 10.96
CA LEU A 385 16.62 -9.86 11.44
C LEU A 385 16.95 -11.11 12.24
N THR A 386 16.72 -11.09 13.53
CA THR A 386 16.98 -12.22 14.42
C THR A 386 15.74 -12.56 15.23
N ILE A 387 15.28 -13.79 15.12
CA ILE A 387 14.21 -14.40 15.93
C ILE A 387 14.72 -15.77 16.34
N THR A 388 14.69 -16.07 17.63
CA THR A 388 15.10 -17.36 18.19
C THR A 388 13.94 -18.36 18.23
N GLN A 389 14.25 -19.65 18.39
CA GLN A 389 13.23 -20.68 18.59
C GLN A 389 12.45 -20.41 19.90
N ASP A 390 13.11 -20.00 20.96
CA ASP A 390 12.48 -19.71 22.26
C ASP A 390 11.44 -18.57 22.11
N GLU A 391 11.77 -17.50 21.38
CA GLU A 391 10.83 -16.40 21.10
C GLU A 391 9.62 -16.87 20.27
N CYS A 392 9.81 -17.76 19.30
CA CYS A 392 8.72 -18.39 18.55
C CYS A 392 7.80 -19.20 19.48
N ASP A 393 8.38 -19.98 20.40
CA ASP A 393 7.63 -20.83 21.31
C ASP A 393 6.92 -20.01 22.40
N GLU A 394 7.51 -18.92 22.85
CA GLU A 394 6.87 -17.93 23.74
C GLU A 394 5.64 -17.30 23.09
N LEU A 395 5.72 -16.89 21.83
CA LEU A 395 4.57 -16.33 21.12
C LEU A 395 3.46 -17.38 20.93
N LYS A 396 3.81 -18.62 20.57
CA LYS A 396 2.83 -19.72 20.46
C LYS A 396 2.15 -19.99 21.81
N LYS A 397 2.90 -20.00 22.90
CA LYS A 397 2.37 -20.16 24.25
C LYS A 397 1.45 -18.99 24.62
N TYR A 398 1.84 -17.76 24.29
CA TYR A 398 1.03 -16.58 24.55
C TYR A 398 -0.31 -16.66 23.77
N ALA A 399 -0.25 -16.90 22.46
CA ALA A 399 -1.43 -16.91 21.60
C ALA A 399 -2.39 -18.08 21.87
N SER A 400 -1.92 -19.17 22.52
CA SER A 400 -2.73 -20.34 22.88
C SER A 400 -3.89 -20.03 23.82
N GLN A 401 -3.94 -18.83 24.42
CA GLN A 401 -5.11 -18.36 25.17
C GLN A 401 -6.32 -18.07 24.28
N TYR A 402 -6.12 -17.89 23.00
CA TYR A 402 -7.16 -17.63 22.01
C TYR A 402 -7.57 -18.92 21.28
N PRO A 403 -8.83 -19.01 20.79
CA PRO A 403 -9.23 -20.09 19.90
C PRO A 403 -8.47 -20.06 18.58
N LYS A 404 -8.35 -21.21 17.93
CA LYS A 404 -7.85 -21.28 16.55
C LYS A 404 -8.88 -20.69 15.57
N PRO A 405 -8.45 -20.17 14.41
CA PRO A 405 -9.36 -19.80 13.33
C PRO A 405 -10.30 -20.96 12.96
N ILE A 406 -11.53 -20.63 12.57
CA ILE A 406 -12.51 -21.63 12.13
C ILE A 406 -11.98 -22.42 10.94
N SER A 407 -11.35 -21.75 9.96
CA SER A 407 -10.64 -22.43 8.90
C SER A 407 -9.21 -22.80 9.33
N PRO A 408 -8.80 -24.06 9.21
CA PRO A 408 -7.43 -24.48 9.48
C PRO A 408 -6.46 -24.14 8.35
N VAL A 409 -6.94 -23.64 7.20
CA VAL A 409 -6.15 -23.41 5.97
C VAL A 409 -6.24 -21.96 5.47
N VAL A 410 -6.31 -20.99 6.39
CA VAL A 410 -6.32 -19.56 6.03
C VAL A 410 -5.13 -19.20 5.12
N TYR A 411 -3.99 -19.86 5.27
CA TYR A 411 -2.80 -19.69 4.43
C TYR A 411 -2.97 -20.16 2.97
N TYR A 412 -4.12 -20.73 2.62
CA TYR A 412 -4.52 -21.06 1.26
C TYR A 412 -5.54 -20.09 0.65
N LEU A 413 -6.15 -19.24 1.48
CA LEU A 413 -7.15 -18.28 1.03
C LEU A 413 -6.60 -17.33 -0.04
N THR A 414 -7.40 -17.14 -1.09
CA THR A 414 -7.21 -16.11 -2.11
C THR A 414 -8.54 -15.43 -2.42
N ALA A 415 -8.54 -14.31 -3.15
CA ALA A 415 -9.78 -13.68 -3.58
C ALA A 415 -10.66 -14.63 -4.43
N ASN A 416 -10.05 -15.54 -5.18
CA ASN A 416 -10.78 -16.55 -5.97
C ASN A 416 -11.59 -17.53 -5.11
N SER A 417 -11.17 -17.77 -3.87
CA SER A 417 -11.83 -18.72 -2.94
C SER A 417 -12.56 -18.02 -1.79
N LEU A 418 -12.59 -16.69 -1.77
CA LEU A 418 -13.17 -15.91 -0.67
C LEU A 418 -14.63 -16.30 -0.39
N GLU A 419 -15.44 -16.46 -1.44
CA GLU A 419 -16.84 -16.88 -1.29
C GLU A 419 -16.99 -18.25 -0.64
N ALA A 420 -16.10 -19.21 -0.99
CA ALA A 420 -16.11 -20.55 -0.40
C ALA A 420 -15.79 -20.51 1.09
N PHE A 421 -14.86 -19.66 1.53
CA PHE A 421 -14.59 -19.41 2.95
C PHE A 421 -15.76 -18.72 3.64
N GLU A 422 -16.20 -17.58 3.12
CA GLU A 422 -17.24 -16.75 3.74
C GLU A 422 -18.56 -17.50 3.94
N LYS A 423 -18.97 -18.27 2.92
CA LYS A 423 -20.21 -19.05 2.92
C LYS A 423 -20.03 -20.50 3.36
N GLN A 424 -18.80 -20.90 3.69
CA GLN A 424 -18.45 -22.27 4.14
C GLN A 424 -18.90 -23.35 3.15
N LEU A 425 -18.61 -23.13 1.86
CA LEU A 425 -19.06 -24.01 0.78
C LEU A 425 -18.13 -25.21 0.63
N PRO A 426 -18.65 -26.45 0.64
CA PRO A 426 -17.83 -27.65 0.45
C PRO A 426 -17.34 -27.76 -1.00
N VAL A 427 -16.20 -28.40 -1.19
CA VAL A 427 -15.70 -28.78 -2.53
C VAL A 427 -16.70 -29.73 -3.19
N LYS A 428 -17.03 -29.46 -4.46
CA LYS A 428 -17.81 -30.34 -5.31
C LYS A 428 -17.01 -30.71 -6.54
N GLY A 429 -16.85 -32.01 -6.76
CA GLY A 429 -16.13 -32.55 -7.93
C GLY A 429 -16.13 -34.04 -7.91
N MET A 430 -15.82 -34.64 -9.06
CA MET A 430 -15.69 -36.06 -9.23
C MET A 430 -14.28 -36.42 -9.69
N TYR A 431 -13.72 -37.50 -9.17
CA TYR A 431 -12.43 -38.05 -9.55
C TYR A 431 -12.27 -38.11 -11.08
N GLY A 432 -11.17 -37.53 -11.58
CA GLY A 432 -10.83 -37.48 -13.00
C GLY A 432 -11.62 -36.47 -13.83
N ALA A 433 -12.68 -35.83 -13.28
CA ALA A 433 -13.47 -34.86 -14.04
C ALA A 433 -12.67 -33.60 -14.36
N GLY A 434 -12.68 -33.18 -15.62
CA GLY A 434 -12.04 -31.94 -16.08
C GLY A 434 -10.52 -31.88 -15.94
N VAL A 435 -9.84 -33.03 -15.81
CA VAL A 435 -8.38 -33.10 -15.67
C VAL A 435 -7.74 -33.52 -16.99
N PHE A 436 -6.79 -32.72 -17.46
CA PHE A 436 -6.07 -32.96 -18.71
C PHE A 436 -4.56 -32.76 -18.48
N LYS A 437 -3.78 -33.77 -18.87
CA LYS A 437 -2.32 -33.65 -18.89
C LYS A 437 -1.91 -32.79 -20.08
N VAL A 438 -1.24 -31.65 -19.82
CA VAL A 438 -0.84 -30.68 -20.86
C VAL A 438 0.54 -31.05 -21.42
N ASN A 439 1.49 -31.34 -20.52
CA ASN A 439 2.86 -31.75 -20.85
C ASN A 439 3.46 -32.61 -19.73
N SER A 440 4.76 -32.81 -19.73
CA SER A 440 5.44 -33.62 -18.71
C SER A 440 5.43 -33.01 -17.30
N LEU A 441 5.12 -31.69 -17.19
CA LEU A 441 5.21 -30.95 -15.93
C LEU A 441 3.84 -30.47 -15.43
N ARG A 442 2.78 -30.43 -16.28
CA ARG A 442 1.53 -29.74 -15.97
C ARG A 442 0.28 -30.54 -16.29
N CYS A 443 -0.68 -30.42 -15.39
CA CYS A 443 -2.08 -30.79 -15.62
C CYS A 443 -2.94 -29.52 -15.62
N LYS A 444 -3.96 -29.48 -16.47
CA LYS A 444 -5.04 -28.51 -16.48
C LYS A 444 -6.23 -29.11 -15.74
N VAL A 445 -6.75 -28.38 -14.75
CA VAL A 445 -7.96 -28.77 -14.00
C VAL A 445 -9.03 -27.70 -14.24
N LEU A 446 -10.15 -28.09 -14.84
CA LEU A 446 -11.25 -27.18 -15.17
C LEU A 446 -12.00 -26.74 -13.91
N SER A 447 -12.18 -25.43 -13.74
CA SER A 447 -12.85 -24.84 -12.58
C SER A 447 -14.31 -25.28 -12.47
N GLY A 448 -15.03 -25.37 -13.59
CA GLY A 448 -16.43 -25.86 -13.61
C GLY A 448 -16.60 -27.32 -13.22
N SER A 449 -15.52 -28.12 -13.15
CA SER A 449 -15.56 -29.53 -12.68
C SER A 449 -15.21 -29.64 -11.19
N TRP A 450 -14.68 -28.59 -10.57
CA TRP A 450 -14.20 -28.58 -9.18
C TRP A 450 -14.61 -27.29 -8.48
N GLU A 451 -15.91 -27.17 -8.22
CA GLU A 451 -16.48 -25.99 -7.54
C GLU A 451 -15.97 -25.88 -6.10
N ASN A 452 -15.74 -24.66 -5.64
CA ASN A 452 -15.33 -24.31 -4.29
C ASN A 452 -13.96 -24.88 -3.85
N ALA A 453 -13.15 -25.41 -4.78
CA ALA A 453 -11.77 -25.75 -4.47
C ALA A 453 -10.99 -24.45 -4.16
N VAL A 454 -10.21 -24.47 -3.08
CA VAL A 454 -9.36 -23.36 -2.66
C VAL A 454 -8.02 -23.44 -3.37
N VAL A 455 -7.39 -24.60 -3.29
CA VAL A 455 -6.13 -24.95 -3.97
C VAL A 455 -6.15 -26.37 -4.46
N PHE A 456 -5.22 -26.70 -5.35
CA PHE A 456 -4.88 -28.06 -5.74
C PHE A 456 -3.49 -28.41 -5.23
N GLU A 457 -3.41 -29.43 -4.40
CA GLU A 457 -2.18 -29.99 -3.84
C GLU A 457 -1.66 -31.11 -4.71
N THR A 458 -0.37 -31.10 -5.07
CA THR A 458 0.30 -32.22 -5.79
C THR A 458 1.22 -32.96 -4.85
N TYR A 459 1.12 -34.28 -4.87
CA TYR A 459 1.88 -35.17 -4.00
C TYR A 459 2.78 -36.13 -4.76
N LYS A 460 3.91 -36.48 -4.12
CA LYS A 460 4.76 -37.60 -4.47
C LYS A 460 4.77 -38.57 -3.28
N GLY A 461 4.03 -39.70 -3.39
CA GLY A 461 3.69 -40.50 -2.22
C GLY A 461 2.90 -39.65 -1.20
N GLU A 462 3.36 -39.60 0.04
CA GLU A 462 2.75 -38.80 1.10
C GLU A 462 3.33 -37.38 1.19
N THR A 463 4.33 -37.06 0.37
CA THR A 463 4.98 -35.72 0.41
C THR A 463 4.25 -34.74 -0.48
N LEU A 464 3.77 -33.65 0.10
CA LEU A 464 3.27 -32.47 -0.63
C LEU A 464 4.44 -31.80 -1.34
N THR A 465 4.33 -31.60 -2.66
CA THR A 465 5.42 -31.03 -3.48
C THR A 465 5.08 -29.69 -4.10
N HIS A 466 3.82 -29.47 -4.49
CA HIS A 466 3.38 -28.24 -5.12
C HIS A 466 1.95 -27.91 -4.69
N VAL A 467 1.63 -26.62 -4.72
CA VAL A 467 0.27 -26.12 -4.50
C VAL A 467 -0.05 -25.07 -5.56
N ALA A 468 -1.20 -25.21 -6.18
CA ALA A 468 -1.72 -24.26 -7.16
C ALA A 468 -3.02 -23.60 -6.64
N MET A 469 -3.09 -22.29 -6.68
CA MET A 469 -4.31 -21.54 -6.39
C MET A 469 -5.41 -21.89 -7.41
N ALA A 470 -6.60 -22.20 -6.93
CA ALA A 470 -7.73 -22.50 -7.82
C ALA A 470 -8.04 -21.29 -8.73
N GLY A 471 -8.18 -21.56 -10.03
CA GLY A 471 -8.39 -20.55 -11.07
C GLY A 471 -7.10 -19.89 -11.60
N SER A 472 -5.91 -20.21 -11.06
CA SER A 472 -4.65 -19.73 -11.63
C SER A 472 -4.30 -20.48 -12.92
N GLY A 473 -3.84 -19.75 -13.93
CA GLY A 473 -3.47 -20.32 -15.24
C GLY A 473 -4.34 -19.91 -16.41
N SER A 474 -5.47 -19.20 -16.16
CA SER A 474 -6.23 -18.52 -17.20
C SER A 474 -6.77 -17.19 -16.69
N GLU A 475 -6.82 -16.17 -17.55
CA GLU A 475 -7.29 -14.82 -17.22
C GLU A 475 -8.73 -14.82 -16.68
N ASN A 476 -9.60 -15.64 -17.25
CA ASN A 476 -11.01 -15.77 -16.87
C ASN A 476 -11.27 -16.92 -15.87
N LYS A 477 -10.22 -17.46 -15.24
CA LYS A 477 -10.30 -18.51 -14.20
C LYS A 477 -11.01 -19.80 -14.64
N GLU A 478 -11.04 -20.10 -15.92
CA GLU A 478 -11.69 -21.32 -16.46
C GLU A 478 -10.99 -22.60 -16.02
N PHE A 479 -9.69 -22.53 -15.75
CA PHE A 479 -8.90 -23.67 -15.30
C PHE A 479 -7.75 -23.24 -14.36
N THR A 480 -7.25 -24.24 -13.63
CA THR A 480 -6.01 -24.14 -12.86
C THR A 480 -4.89 -24.86 -13.58
N SER A 481 -3.72 -24.22 -13.71
CA SER A 481 -2.48 -24.85 -14.14
C SER A 481 -1.81 -25.50 -12.94
N VAL A 482 -1.88 -26.82 -12.83
CA VAL A 482 -1.34 -27.57 -11.69
C VAL A 482 0.00 -28.17 -12.06
N CYS A 483 1.06 -27.85 -11.30
CA CYS A 483 2.36 -28.48 -11.46
C CYS A 483 2.27 -29.98 -11.07
N TYR A 484 2.58 -30.86 -12.02
CA TYR A 484 2.50 -32.33 -11.87
C TYR A 484 3.70 -32.99 -12.56
N PRO A 485 4.93 -32.79 -12.03
CA PRO A 485 6.14 -33.35 -12.63
C PRO A 485 6.20 -34.88 -12.53
N GLU A 486 7.17 -35.50 -13.24
CA GLU A 486 7.40 -36.90 -13.21
C GLU A 486 7.62 -37.45 -11.78
N GLY A 487 6.97 -38.56 -11.46
CA GLY A 487 6.99 -39.14 -10.12
C GLY A 487 5.90 -38.59 -9.17
N SER A 488 5.11 -37.61 -9.59
CA SER A 488 3.89 -37.24 -8.86
C SER A 488 2.89 -38.38 -8.86
N THR A 489 2.21 -38.59 -7.74
CA THR A 489 1.28 -39.70 -7.54
C THR A 489 -0.17 -39.29 -7.58
N ARG A 490 -0.49 -38.09 -7.10
CA ARG A 490 -1.88 -37.61 -7.04
C ARG A 490 -1.99 -36.07 -7.00
N ILE A 491 -3.18 -35.63 -7.35
CA ILE A 491 -3.67 -34.25 -7.12
C ILE A 491 -4.87 -34.32 -6.19
N GLU A 492 -4.93 -33.50 -5.16
CA GLU A 492 -6.07 -33.35 -4.26
C GLU A 492 -6.58 -31.91 -4.29
N ALA A 493 -7.90 -31.70 -4.34
CA ALA A 493 -8.55 -30.44 -4.14
C ALA A 493 -8.76 -30.19 -2.64
N VAL A 494 -8.41 -29.01 -2.15
CA VAL A 494 -8.56 -28.63 -0.75
C VAL A 494 -9.72 -27.68 -0.59
N GLY A 495 -10.59 -27.94 0.39
CA GLY A 495 -11.68 -27.06 0.77
C GLY A 495 -11.28 -26.04 1.84
N TRP A 496 -12.16 -25.06 2.06
CA TRP A 496 -12.00 -24.02 3.10
C TRP A 496 -11.81 -24.58 4.52
N ASP A 497 -12.38 -25.76 4.78
CA ASP A 497 -12.32 -26.51 6.05
C ASP A 497 -11.10 -27.44 6.15
N GLY A 498 -10.20 -27.40 5.17
CA GLY A 498 -9.04 -28.27 5.07
C GLY A 498 -9.35 -29.69 4.60
N SER A 499 -10.58 -30.00 4.23
CA SER A 499 -10.94 -31.29 3.61
C SER A 499 -10.21 -31.47 2.27
N ARG A 500 -9.87 -32.73 1.96
CA ARG A 500 -9.14 -33.11 0.73
C ARG A 500 -9.91 -34.12 -0.07
N THR A 501 -10.16 -33.80 -1.34
CA THR A 501 -10.85 -34.64 -2.29
C THR A 501 -9.89 -35.03 -3.41
N LEU A 502 -9.76 -36.32 -3.69
CA LEU A 502 -8.89 -36.86 -4.74
C LEU A 502 -9.38 -36.40 -6.12
N VAL A 503 -8.52 -35.68 -6.85
CA VAL A 503 -8.79 -35.15 -8.20
C VAL A 503 -8.26 -36.12 -9.27
N TYR A 504 -7.01 -36.56 -9.12
CA TYR A 504 -6.31 -37.38 -10.11
C TYR A 504 -5.24 -38.24 -9.45
N GLY A 505 -4.93 -39.39 -10.06
CA GLY A 505 -3.92 -40.33 -9.54
C GLY A 505 -4.48 -41.27 -8.46
N SER A 506 -3.63 -41.75 -7.55
CA SER A 506 -4.01 -42.66 -6.48
C SER A 506 -3.28 -42.32 -5.17
N ARG A 507 -3.97 -42.56 -4.06
CA ARG A 507 -3.39 -42.47 -2.70
C ARG A 507 -2.47 -43.65 -2.44
#